data_3921b9adb58c4a96b097d9ca1e4ad5d7
#
_entry.id   3921b9adb58c4a96b097d9ca1e4ad5d7
#
_cell.length_a   1.000
_cell.length_b   1.000
_cell.length_c   1.000
_cell.angle_alpha   90.00
_cell.angle_beta   90.00
_cell.angle_gamma   90.00
#
_symmetry.space_group_name_H-M   'P 1'
#
loop_
_entity.id
_entity.type
_entity.pdbx_description
1 polymer ?
#
loop_
_entity_poly.entity_id
_entity_poly.type
_entity_poly.pdbx_seq_one_letter_code
_entity_poly.pdbx_strand_id
1 'polypeptide(L)'
;DANGNLTSLTNVLGQTETKKYDNMNRLVQETDAVGAKTTYQYDRKGQLLSSTDGNGNTTAVAYDGNGNVISVTDGEGRQVRYAYDLADRLTEAMAGDASYENRNTYTYDEVGNLTSTTDGNGNKMTYTYDLLSNQTSRTNALGETESYSYNLNNRLEKITRPNGNTIQY
;
A
#
# COMPACT_ATOMS: atom_id res chain seq x y z
N ASP A 1 12.26 -19.58 -22.44
CA ASP A 1 12.59 -18.90 -23.68
C ASP A 1 14.10 -18.63 -23.80
N ALA A 2 14.53 -17.99 -24.86
CA ALA A 2 15.95 -17.69 -25.10
C ALA A 2 16.57 -16.73 -24.05
N ASN A 3 15.75 -15.97 -23.35
CA ASN A 3 16.17 -15.03 -22.30
C ASN A 3 16.19 -15.68 -20.91
N GLY A 4 15.88 -16.98 -20.80
CA GLY A 4 15.83 -17.69 -19.53
C GLY A 4 14.52 -17.56 -18.76
N ASN A 5 13.47 -16.96 -19.35
CA ASN A 5 12.17 -16.86 -18.70
C ASN A 5 11.43 -18.19 -18.74
N LEU A 6 10.75 -18.53 -17.63
CA LEU A 6 9.91 -19.73 -17.54
C LEU A 6 8.63 -19.53 -18.37
N THR A 7 8.48 -20.24 -19.48
CA THR A 7 7.35 -20.09 -20.40
C THR A 7 6.25 -21.12 -20.18
N SER A 8 6.54 -22.26 -19.54
CA SER A 8 5.53 -23.23 -19.14
C SER A 8 5.94 -24.05 -17.92
N LEU A 9 4.95 -24.50 -17.17
CA LEU A 9 5.09 -25.39 -16.03
C LEU A 9 3.99 -26.43 -16.08
N THR A 10 4.37 -27.73 -16.10
CA THR A 10 3.42 -28.84 -16.08
C THR A 10 3.50 -29.55 -14.73
N ASN A 11 2.38 -29.68 -14.02
CA ASN A 11 2.31 -30.40 -12.75
C ASN A 11 2.24 -31.92 -12.93
N VAL A 12 2.28 -32.66 -11.83
CA VAL A 12 2.25 -34.14 -11.82
C VAL A 12 0.95 -34.73 -12.39
N LEU A 13 -0.11 -33.93 -12.52
CA LEU A 13 -1.40 -34.32 -13.11
C LEU A 13 -1.46 -34.04 -14.64
N GLY A 14 -0.36 -33.55 -15.23
CA GLY A 14 -0.29 -33.18 -16.64
C GLY A 14 -0.93 -31.83 -17.02
N GLN A 15 -1.35 -31.05 -16.04
CA GLN A 15 -1.92 -29.73 -16.27
C GLN A 15 -0.79 -28.74 -16.49
N THR A 16 -0.93 -27.86 -17.50
CA THR A 16 0.12 -26.94 -17.92
C THR A 16 -0.32 -25.49 -17.79
N GLU A 17 0.49 -24.70 -17.09
CA GLU A 17 0.43 -23.25 -17.06
C GLU A 17 1.41 -22.70 -18.09
N THR A 18 1.06 -21.59 -18.76
CA THR A 18 1.95 -20.95 -19.74
C THR A 18 2.11 -19.45 -19.46
N LYS A 19 3.30 -18.92 -19.80
CA LYS A 19 3.63 -17.50 -19.62
C LYS A 19 4.26 -16.96 -20.90
N LYS A 20 3.91 -15.70 -21.22
CA LYS A 20 4.52 -14.94 -22.33
C LYS A 20 5.12 -13.66 -21.80
N TYR A 21 6.24 -13.29 -22.36
CA TYR A 21 7.00 -12.11 -21.98
C TYR A 21 7.21 -11.21 -23.19
N ASP A 22 7.34 -9.91 -22.94
CA ASP A 22 7.73 -8.94 -23.96
C ASP A 22 9.27 -8.90 -24.15
N ASN A 23 9.72 -8.01 -25.03
CA ASN A 23 11.15 -7.83 -25.35
C ASN A 23 11.98 -7.27 -24.16
N MET A 24 11.32 -6.81 -23.09
CA MET A 24 11.94 -6.31 -21.86
C MET A 24 11.85 -7.35 -20.72
N ASN A 25 11.52 -8.61 -21.04
CA ASN A 25 11.32 -9.71 -20.10
C ASN A 25 10.20 -9.47 -19.06
N ARG A 26 9.21 -8.65 -19.39
CA ARG A 26 8.05 -8.43 -18.53
C ARG A 26 6.94 -9.40 -18.92
N LEU A 27 6.27 -9.99 -17.92
CA LEU A 27 5.15 -10.91 -18.12
C LEU A 27 3.97 -10.16 -18.75
N VAL A 28 3.58 -10.50 -19.98
CA VAL A 28 2.44 -9.87 -20.67
C VAL A 28 1.21 -10.74 -20.74
N GLN A 29 1.38 -12.04 -20.54
CA GLN A 29 0.25 -13.00 -20.45
C GLN A 29 0.64 -14.21 -19.63
N GLU A 30 -0.28 -14.66 -18.80
CA GLU A 30 -0.24 -16.00 -18.24
C GLU A 30 -1.56 -16.73 -18.57
N THR A 31 -1.49 -18.05 -18.67
CA THR A 31 -2.65 -18.92 -18.85
C THR A 31 -2.51 -20.02 -17.81
N ASP A 32 -3.52 -20.16 -16.96
CA ASP A 32 -3.52 -21.17 -15.91
C ASP A 32 -3.81 -22.57 -16.47
N ALA A 33 -3.77 -23.56 -15.59
CA ALA A 33 -3.95 -24.96 -15.93
C ALA A 33 -5.36 -25.32 -16.42
N VAL A 34 -6.36 -24.44 -16.21
CA VAL A 34 -7.75 -24.61 -16.72
C VAL A 34 -8.03 -23.76 -17.96
N GLY A 35 -7.01 -23.01 -18.45
CA GLY A 35 -7.08 -22.22 -19.67
C GLY A 35 -7.55 -20.78 -19.48
N ALA A 36 -7.74 -20.30 -18.23
CA ALA A 36 -8.04 -18.91 -17.97
C ALA A 36 -6.80 -18.06 -18.23
N LYS A 37 -7.00 -16.91 -18.90
CA LYS A 37 -5.90 -16.04 -19.33
C LYS A 37 -5.92 -14.75 -18.50
N THR A 38 -4.76 -14.36 -18.01
CA THR A 38 -4.53 -13.01 -17.47
C THR A 38 -3.52 -12.29 -18.37
N THR A 39 -3.80 -11.05 -18.72
CA THR A 39 -2.93 -10.21 -19.54
C THR A 39 -2.50 -8.96 -18.79
N TYR A 40 -1.30 -8.47 -19.10
CA TYR A 40 -0.68 -7.34 -18.42
C TYR A 40 -0.20 -6.30 -19.43
N GLN A 41 -0.38 -5.03 -19.12
CA GLN A 41 0.12 -3.92 -19.90
C GLN A 41 1.03 -3.03 -19.05
N TYR A 42 2.10 -2.54 -19.65
CA TYR A 42 3.10 -1.73 -18.97
C TYR A 42 3.37 -0.44 -19.74
N ASP A 43 3.77 0.59 -19.02
CA ASP A 43 4.32 1.79 -19.64
C ASP A 43 5.78 1.59 -20.09
N ARG A 44 6.37 2.68 -20.63
CA ARG A 44 7.78 2.67 -21.07
C ARG A 44 8.78 2.61 -19.92
N LYS A 45 8.38 2.96 -18.70
CA LYS A 45 9.20 2.88 -17.48
C LYS A 45 9.15 1.47 -16.86
N GLY A 46 8.26 0.58 -17.33
CA GLY A 46 8.04 -0.76 -16.78
C GLY A 46 6.97 -0.83 -15.68
N GLN A 47 6.23 0.24 -15.45
CA GLN A 47 5.16 0.29 -14.48
C GLN A 47 3.90 -0.40 -15.04
N LEU A 48 3.22 -1.22 -14.24
CA LEU A 48 2.01 -1.95 -14.64
C LEU A 48 0.84 -0.96 -14.82
N LEU A 49 0.35 -0.80 -16.03
CA LEU A 49 -0.82 0.04 -16.33
C LEU A 49 -2.14 -0.69 -16.13
N SER A 50 -2.20 -1.98 -16.49
CA SER A 50 -3.40 -2.78 -16.30
C SER A 50 -3.12 -4.28 -16.26
N SER A 51 -4.04 -5.00 -15.62
CA SER A 51 -4.18 -6.44 -15.72
C SER A 51 -5.63 -6.79 -16.05
N THR A 52 -5.85 -7.74 -16.99
CA THR A 52 -7.19 -8.23 -17.36
C THR A 52 -7.25 -9.73 -17.12
N ASP A 53 -8.19 -10.17 -16.30
CA ASP A 53 -8.40 -11.59 -15.99
C ASP A 53 -9.13 -12.36 -17.09
N GLY A 54 -9.29 -13.68 -16.92
CA GLY A 54 -9.95 -14.56 -17.86
C GLY A 54 -11.44 -14.29 -18.06
N ASN A 55 -12.07 -13.53 -17.18
CA ASN A 55 -13.47 -13.09 -17.26
C ASN A 55 -13.61 -11.72 -17.92
N GLY A 56 -12.50 -11.06 -18.26
CA GLY A 56 -12.49 -9.74 -18.86
C GLY A 56 -12.50 -8.60 -17.85
N ASN A 57 -12.41 -8.87 -16.54
CA ASN A 57 -12.29 -7.82 -15.54
C ASN A 57 -10.92 -7.18 -15.62
N THR A 58 -10.87 -5.86 -15.76
CA THR A 58 -9.63 -5.11 -15.90
C THR A 58 -9.38 -4.27 -14.66
N THR A 59 -8.25 -4.50 -13.99
CA THR A 59 -7.72 -3.57 -13.00
C THR A 59 -6.74 -2.63 -13.68
N ALA A 60 -6.96 -1.31 -13.55
CA ALA A 60 -6.09 -0.27 -14.10
C ALA A 60 -5.37 0.50 -12.99
N VAL A 61 -4.11 0.86 -13.24
CA VAL A 61 -3.25 1.60 -12.31
C VAL A 61 -2.74 2.86 -13.02
N ALA A 62 -2.80 4.00 -12.34
CA ALA A 62 -2.20 5.24 -12.82
C ALA A 62 -1.12 5.73 -11.84
N TYR A 63 -0.13 6.41 -12.38
CA TYR A 63 1.05 6.89 -11.66
C TYR A 63 1.26 8.38 -11.88
N ASP A 64 1.89 9.04 -10.90
CA ASP A 64 2.43 10.38 -11.06
C ASP A 64 3.79 10.37 -11.80
N GLY A 65 4.39 11.55 -11.93
CA GLY A 65 5.70 11.70 -12.59
C GLY A 65 6.86 11.01 -11.85
N ASN A 66 6.76 10.88 -10.53
CA ASN A 66 7.74 10.24 -9.66
C ASN A 66 7.60 8.71 -9.63
N GLY A 67 6.45 8.18 -10.06
CA GLY A 67 6.15 6.74 -10.06
C GLY A 67 5.28 6.27 -8.90
N ASN A 68 4.73 7.19 -8.13
CA ASN A 68 3.77 6.85 -7.07
C ASN A 68 2.42 6.49 -7.70
N VAL A 69 1.75 5.47 -7.17
CA VAL A 69 0.40 5.08 -7.61
C VAL A 69 -0.60 6.16 -7.19
N ILE A 70 -1.22 6.86 -8.14
CA ILE A 70 -2.24 7.88 -7.87
C ILE A 70 -3.67 7.36 -7.98
N SER A 71 -3.90 6.26 -8.69
CA SER A 71 -5.18 5.58 -8.68
C SER A 71 -5.08 4.10 -9.03
N VAL A 72 -6.01 3.32 -8.48
CA VAL A 72 -6.30 1.94 -8.88
C VAL A 72 -7.79 1.86 -9.15
N THR A 73 -8.17 1.36 -10.35
CA THR A 73 -9.57 1.13 -10.74
C THR A 73 -9.77 -0.36 -10.97
N ASP A 74 -10.75 -0.98 -10.32
CA ASP A 74 -11.05 -2.39 -10.51
C ASP A 74 -11.97 -2.66 -11.72
N GLY A 75 -12.22 -3.95 -12.01
CA GLY A 75 -13.05 -4.38 -13.14
C GLY A 75 -14.53 -3.97 -13.04
N GLU A 76 -14.99 -3.54 -11.88
CA GLU A 76 -16.34 -3.00 -11.64
C GLU A 76 -16.38 -1.48 -11.73
N GLY A 77 -15.24 -0.83 -12.01
CA GLY A 77 -15.10 0.63 -12.09
C GLY A 77 -14.96 1.33 -10.75
N ARG A 78 -14.82 0.58 -9.64
CA ARG A 78 -14.54 1.19 -8.33
C ARG A 78 -13.11 1.69 -8.31
N GLN A 79 -12.91 2.90 -7.79
CA GLN A 79 -11.61 3.55 -7.79
C GLN A 79 -11.12 3.85 -6.38
N VAL A 80 -9.84 3.57 -6.14
CA VAL A 80 -9.07 4.13 -5.00
C VAL A 80 -8.09 5.14 -5.56
N ARG A 81 -8.03 6.32 -4.93
CA ARG A 81 -7.13 7.42 -5.30
C ARG A 81 -6.18 7.72 -4.15
N TYR A 82 -4.97 8.16 -4.50
CA TYR A 82 -3.92 8.48 -3.55
C TYR A 82 -3.34 9.86 -3.90
N ALA A 83 -2.97 10.62 -2.88
CA ALA A 83 -2.20 11.84 -3.02
C ALA A 83 -0.94 11.76 -2.16
N TYR A 84 0.12 12.43 -2.63
CA TYR A 84 1.43 12.43 -1.99
C TYR A 84 1.93 13.85 -1.82
N ASP A 85 2.81 14.08 -0.86
CA ASP A 85 3.54 15.32 -0.73
C ASP A 85 4.80 15.35 -1.62
N LEU A 86 5.55 16.45 -1.56
CA LEU A 86 6.77 16.63 -2.36
C LEU A 86 7.91 15.66 -1.97
N ALA A 87 7.80 14.95 -0.87
CA ALA A 87 8.73 13.92 -0.41
C ALA A 87 8.23 12.50 -0.70
N ASP A 88 7.23 12.34 -1.60
CA ASP A 88 6.58 11.08 -1.98
C ASP A 88 5.93 10.34 -0.79
N ARG A 89 5.53 11.06 0.27
CA ARG A 89 4.82 10.48 1.40
C ARG A 89 3.32 10.57 1.16
N LEU A 90 2.59 9.48 1.42
CA LEU A 90 1.13 9.41 1.24
C LEU A 90 0.42 10.41 2.16
N THR A 91 -0.29 11.39 1.62
CA THR A 91 -1.08 12.37 2.38
C THR A 91 -2.57 12.08 2.38
N GLU A 92 -3.05 11.33 1.38
CA GLU A 92 -4.47 10.99 1.26
C GLU A 92 -4.66 9.65 0.57
N ALA A 93 -5.64 8.88 1.06
CA ALA A 93 -6.19 7.72 0.36
C ALA A 93 -7.71 7.82 0.38
N MET A 94 -8.36 7.71 -0.80
CA MET A 94 -9.78 7.90 -0.98
C MET A 94 -10.36 6.76 -1.82
N ALA A 95 -11.33 6.03 -1.28
CA ALA A 95 -12.02 4.94 -1.96
C ALA A 95 -13.43 5.37 -2.39
N GLY A 96 -13.87 4.93 -3.58
CA GLY A 96 -15.22 5.18 -4.09
C GLY A 96 -15.39 6.54 -4.78
N ASP A 97 -16.53 7.16 -4.57
CA ASP A 97 -17.01 8.33 -5.31
C ASP A 97 -16.61 9.69 -4.73
N ALA A 98 -15.57 9.75 -3.93
CA ALA A 98 -15.11 10.96 -3.25
C ALA A 98 -15.98 11.41 -2.05
N SER A 99 -16.82 10.53 -1.50
CA SER A 99 -17.46 10.82 -0.21
C SER A 99 -16.43 10.91 0.91
N TYR A 100 -16.65 11.82 1.86
CA TYR A 100 -15.75 11.98 3.03
C TYR A 100 -15.63 10.71 3.88
N GLU A 101 -16.61 9.84 3.83
CA GLU A 101 -16.68 8.59 4.61
C GLU A 101 -15.60 7.56 4.21
N ASN A 102 -15.08 7.65 2.98
CA ASN A 102 -14.06 6.75 2.46
C ASN A 102 -12.68 7.41 2.31
N ARG A 103 -12.45 8.55 2.97
CA ARG A 103 -11.22 9.33 2.87
C ARG A 103 -10.38 9.21 4.13
N ASN A 104 -9.13 8.77 3.97
CA ASN A 104 -8.13 8.79 5.03
C ASN A 104 -7.07 9.84 4.70
N THR A 105 -6.65 10.61 5.70
CA THR A 105 -5.57 11.60 5.54
C THR A 105 -4.44 11.35 6.52
N TYR A 106 -3.23 11.76 6.12
CA TYR A 106 -1.99 11.51 6.84
C TYR A 106 -1.17 12.80 6.89
N THR A 107 -0.55 13.09 8.02
CA THR A 107 0.36 14.22 8.16
C THR A 107 1.69 13.77 8.74
N TYR A 108 2.75 14.48 8.42
CA TYR A 108 4.12 14.13 8.81
C TYR A 108 4.86 15.33 9.36
N ASP A 109 5.85 15.09 10.20
CA ASP A 109 6.81 16.11 10.59
C ASP A 109 7.90 16.30 9.51
N GLU A 110 8.82 17.23 9.76
CA GLU A 110 9.90 17.58 8.83
C GLU A 110 10.89 16.44 8.60
N VAL A 111 11.04 15.52 9.56
CA VAL A 111 11.95 14.36 9.46
C VAL A 111 11.27 13.12 8.91
N GLY A 112 9.93 13.17 8.68
CA GLY A 112 9.17 12.11 8.02
C GLY A 112 8.39 11.19 8.97
N ASN A 113 8.32 11.49 10.26
CA ASN A 113 7.48 10.73 11.18
C ASN A 113 6.00 11.06 10.96
N LEU A 114 5.13 10.05 10.99
CA LEU A 114 3.68 10.22 10.87
C LEU A 114 3.11 10.91 12.12
N THR A 115 2.63 12.15 12.00
CA THR A 115 2.10 12.92 13.15
C THR A 115 0.61 12.77 13.35
N SER A 116 -0.16 12.47 12.29
CA SER A 116 -1.57 12.10 12.46
C SER A 116 -2.12 11.27 11.31
N THR A 117 -3.19 10.52 11.65
CA THR A 117 -4.12 9.92 10.67
C THR A 117 -5.52 10.40 10.99
N THR A 118 -6.35 10.64 9.95
CA THR A 118 -7.78 10.91 10.13
C THR A 118 -8.55 10.00 9.18
N ASP A 119 -9.53 9.26 9.70
CA ASP A 119 -10.40 8.41 8.87
C ASP A 119 -11.55 9.19 8.23
N GLY A 120 -12.34 8.53 7.37
CA GLY A 120 -13.49 9.12 6.68
C GLY A 120 -14.60 9.64 7.61
N ASN A 121 -14.67 9.16 8.84
CA ASN A 121 -15.62 9.60 9.86
C ASN A 121 -15.09 10.80 10.69
N GLY A 122 -13.87 11.25 10.39
CA GLY A 122 -13.23 12.33 11.12
C GLY A 122 -12.53 11.90 12.42
N ASN A 123 -12.42 10.60 12.71
CA ASN A 123 -11.67 10.14 13.87
C ASN A 123 -10.18 10.35 13.63
N LYS A 124 -9.60 11.20 14.47
CA LYS A 124 -8.18 11.54 14.38
C LYS A 124 -7.36 10.78 15.41
N MET A 125 -6.27 10.16 14.96
CA MET A 125 -5.20 9.63 15.79
C MET A 125 -3.99 10.55 15.64
N THR A 126 -3.33 10.92 16.74
CA THR A 126 -2.10 11.72 16.70
C THR A 126 -0.95 10.97 17.36
N TYR A 127 0.26 11.27 16.89
CA TYR A 127 1.48 10.63 17.34
C TYR A 127 2.54 11.70 17.65
N THR A 128 3.35 11.45 18.68
CA THR A 128 4.51 12.27 18.99
C THR A 128 5.77 11.43 19.04
N TYR A 129 6.91 12.07 18.80
CA TYR A 129 8.19 11.39 18.69
C TYR A 129 9.26 12.15 19.47
N ASP A 130 10.31 11.44 19.88
CA ASP A 130 11.53 12.03 20.39
C ASP A 130 12.49 12.41 19.23
N LEU A 131 13.65 12.99 19.59
CA LEU A 131 14.66 13.40 18.62
C LEU A 131 15.30 12.24 17.83
N LEU A 132 15.11 11.00 18.28
CA LEU A 132 15.58 9.77 17.61
C LEU A 132 14.49 9.10 16.79
N SER A 133 13.33 9.78 16.59
CA SER A 133 12.14 9.27 15.91
C SER A 133 11.49 8.06 16.61
N ASN A 134 11.70 7.88 17.90
CA ASN A 134 10.92 6.92 18.66
C ASN A 134 9.57 7.52 19.00
N GLN A 135 8.50 6.77 18.79
CA GLN A 135 7.15 7.21 19.14
C GLN A 135 7.01 7.35 20.65
N THR A 136 6.77 8.56 21.15
CA THR A 136 6.60 8.84 22.59
C THR A 136 5.16 8.84 23.04
N SER A 137 4.20 9.06 22.11
CA SER A 137 2.78 8.89 22.41
C SER A 137 1.94 8.56 21.18
N ARG A 138 0.73 8.03 21.44
CA ARG A 138 -0.40 8.03 20.52
C ARG A 138 -1.66 8.46 21.25
N THR A 139 -2.47 9.33 20.63
CA THR A 139 -3.73 9.82 21.19
C THR A 139 -4.85 9.55 20.18
N ASN A 140 -5.93 8.91 20.63
CA ASN A 140 -7.08 8.60 19.78
C ASN A 140 -8.07 9.79 19.71
N ALA A 141 -9.15 9.64 18.92
CA ALA A 141 -10.17 10.66 18.73
C ALA A 141 -10.94 11.03 20.00
N LEU A 142 -10.91 10.19 21.02
CA LEU A 142 -11.53 10.44 22.34
C LEU A 142 -10.58 11.20 23.28
N GLY A 143 -9.36 11.51 22.85
CA GLY A 143 -8.34 12.15 23.69
C GLY A 143 -7.60 11.17 24.60
N GLU A 144 -7.82 9.89 24.47
CA GLU A 144 -7.13 8.87 25.27
C GLU A 144 -5.71 8.69 24.74
N THR A 145 -4.73 8.86 25.63
CA THR A 145 -3.30 8.83 25.28
C THR A 145 -2.60 7.62 25.87
N GLU A 146 -1.87 6.90 25.04
CA GLU A 146 -0.88 5.89 25.42
C GLU A 146 0.51 6.48 25.21
N SER A 147 1.40 6.36 26.21
CA SER A 147 2.74 6.93 26.18
C SER A 147 3.82 5.84 26.29
N TYR A 148 4.95 6.11 25.66
CA TYR A 148 6.08 5.20 25.56
C TYR A 148 7.35 5.90 26.07
N SER A 149 8.18 5.20 26.83
CA SER A 149 9.51 5.68 27.19
C SER A 149 10.57 4.66 26.83
N TYR A 150 11.76 5.18 26.54
CA TYR A 150 12.90 4.41 26.04
C TYR A 150 14.10 4.62 26.95
N ASN A 151 14.91 3.60 27.13
CA ASN A 151 16.14 3.68 27.89
C ASN A 151 17.28 4.30 27.05
N LEU A 152 18.44 4.51 27.68
CA LEU A 152 19.62 5.09 27.02
C LEU A 152 20.17 4.28 25.83
N ASN A 153 19.80 3.00 25.73
CA ASN A 153 20.14 2.14 24.60
C ASN A 153 19.07 2.13 23.50
N ASN A 154 18.13 3.08 23.55
CA ASN A 154 17.02 3.23 22.59
C ASN A 154 16.09 2.00 22.55
N ARG A 155 15.91 1.33 23.67
CA ARG A 155 14.98 0.21 23.82
C ARG A 155 13.75 0.67 24.59
N LEU A 156 12.57 0.22 24.16
CA LEU A 156 11.32 0.48 24.87
C LEU A 156 11.44 -0.03 26.32
N GLU A 157 11.22 0.85 27.28
CA GLU A 157 11.34 0.56 28.71
C GLU A 157 9.97 0.48 29.37
N LYS A 158 9.03 1.38 28.97
CA LYS A 158 7.73 1.49 29.63
C LYS A 158 6.65 1.92 28.65
N ILE A 159 5.47 1.32 28.81
CA ILE A 159 4.21 1.75 28.21
C ILE A 159 3.27 2.20 29.32
N THR A 160 2.67 3.38 29.18
CA THR A 160 1.61 3.88 30.07
C THR A 160 0.32 3.97 29.27
N ARG A 161 -0.69 3.21 29.67
CA ARG A 161 -2.01 3.19 29.03
C ARG A 161 -2.89 4.37 29.49
N PRO A 162 -3.97 4.73 28.76
CA PRO A 162 -4.87 5.83 29.12
C PRO A 162 -5.48 5.70 30.53
N ASN A 163 -5.70 4.51 31.02
CA ASN A 163 -6.22 4.23 32.37
C ASN A 163 -5.14 4.31 33.47
N GLY A 164 -3.93 4.75 33.14
CA GLY A 164 -2.80 4.85 34.07
C GLY A 164 -2.03 3.55 34.31
N ASN A 165 -2.50 2.42 33.80
CA ASN A 165 -1.77 1.14 33.92
C ASN A 165 -0.46 1.18 33.13
N THR A 166 0.58 0.57 33.70
CA THR A 166 1.91 0.53 33.07
C THR A 166 2.38 -0.88 32.81
N ILE A 167 3.15 -1.03 31.73
CA ILE A 167 3.94 -2.23 31.41
C ILE A 167 5.40 -1.79 31.40
N GLN A 168 6.28 -2.52 32.11
CA GLN A 168 7.73 -2.32 32.09
C GLN A 168 8.42 -3.54 31.44
N TYR A 169 9.53 -3.28 30.75
CA TYR A 169 10.35 -4.25 30.01
C TYR A 169 11.78 -4.29 30.53
#